data_33056ae33efc6171608abe026ea4da12
#
_entry.id   33056ae33efc6171608abe026ea4da12
#
_cell.length_a   1.000
_cell.length_b   1.000
_cell.length_c   1.000
_cell.angle_alpha   90.00
_cell.angle_beta   90.00
_cell.angle_gamma   90.00
#
_symmetry.space_group_name_H-M   'P 1'
#
loop_
_entity.id
_entity.type
_entity.pdbx_description
1 polymer ?
#
loop_
_entity_poly.entity_id
_entity_poly.type
_entity_poly.pdbx_seq_one_letter_code
_entity_poly.pdbx_strand_id
1 'polypeptide(L)'
;IISLGTILSSLQSDRLTRTLGTGRVTAISVGMTAAALFGFSISTQFWMLCLWAIPYGLGAGSVDAALNNYVALHYRSRHMSWLHCMWGIGTMVSPMVMGAALTHGMHWTVGYRAIALFQVLLTVVLVVSLPLWKERRTESGTEETAPQALSLRQVFALPGAREVMLCFFCYCALETTAGLWASSYLTLSRGVAAETAASFASLFY
;
A
#
# COMPACT_ATOMS: atom_id res chain seq x y z
N ILE A 1 7.15 -6.16 -11.38
CA ILE A 1 6.12 -7.15 -11.02
C ILE A 1 5.19 -6.56 -9.98
N ILE A 2 5.68 -6.05 -8.83
CA ILE A 2 4.86 -5.45 -7.77
C ILE A 2 3.93 -4.37 -8.35
N SER A 3 4.48 -3.38 -9.06
CA SER A 3 3.70 -2.26 -9.61
C SER A 3 2.59 -2.71 -10.57
N LEU A 4 2.85 -3.73 -11.39
CA LEU A 4 1.81 -4.32 -12.25
C LEU A 4 0.69 -4.97 -11.43
N GLY A 5 1.05 -5.72 -10.39
CA GLY A 5 0.09 -6.31 -9.46
C GLY A 5 -0.76 -5.23 -8.77
N THR A 6 -0.13 -4.16 -8.30
CA THR A 6 -0.79 -3.01 -7.67
C THR A 6 -1.79 -2.35 -8.63
N ILE A 7 -1.40 -2.06 -9.87
CA ILE A 7 -2.29 -1.46 -10.87
C ILE A 7 -3.48 -2.37 -11.15
N LEU A 8 -3.23 -3.66 -11.42
CA LEU A 8 -4.30 -4.61 -11.75
C LEU A 8 -5.29 -4.79 -10.61
N SER A 9 -4.81 -4.87 -9.36
CA SER A 9 -5.69 -5.04 -8.21
C SER A 9 -6.44 -3.75 -7.85
N SER A 10 -5.82 -2.58 -8.00
CA SER A 10 -6.50 -1.30 -7.81
C SER A 10 -7.66 -1.11 -8.78
N LEU A 11 -7.47 -1.48 -10.06
CA LEU A 11 -8.53 -1.44 -11.07
C LEU A 11 -9.71 -2.39 -10.76
N GLN A 12 -9.47 -3.48 -10.05
CA GLN A 12 -10.49 -4.46 -9.67
C GLN A 12 -11.06 -4.21 -8.27
N SER A 13 -10.49 -3.28 -7.51
CA SER A 13 -10.84 -3.04 -6.10
C SER A 13 -12.32 -2.68 -5.92
N ASP A 14 -12.92 -1.87 -6.79
CA ASP A 14 -14.35 -1.54 -6.73
C ASP A 14 -15.22 -2.80 -6.85
N ARG A 15 -14.91 -3.69 -7.78
CA ARG A 15 -15.66 -4.94 -7.93
C ARG A 15 -15.49 -5.85 -6.71
N LEU A 16 -14.28 -5.95 -6.18
CA LEU A 16 -13.99 -6.77 -5.00
C LEU A 16 -14.69 -6.23 -3.75
N THR A 17 -14.68 -4.93 -3.54
CA THR A 17 -15.35 -4.30 -2.39
C THR A 17 -16.87 -4.42 -2.46
N ARG A 18 -17.46 -4.35 -3.64
CA ARG A 18 -18.92 -4.58 -3.82
C ARG A 18 -19.33 -6.03 -3.54
N THR A 19 -18.47 -7.00 -3.84
CA THR A 19 -18.81 -8.44 -3.67
C THR A 19 -18.47 -8.96 -2.29
N LEU A 20 -17.35 -8.58 -1.73
CA LEU A 20 -16.82 -9.12 -0.47
C LEU A 20 -17.00 -8.17 0.72
N GLY A 21 -17.21 -6.88 0.45
CA GLY A 21 -17.19 -5.82 1.44
C GLY A 21 -15.77 -5.32 1.75
N THR A 22 -15.65 -4.02 2.07
CA THR A 22 -14.35 -3.36 2.30
C THR A 22 -13.53 -4.03 3.38
N GLY A 23 -14.14 -4.40 4.51
CA GLY A 23 -13.42 -5.03 5.63
C GLY A 23 -12.75 -6.36 5.26
N ARG A 24 -13.46 -7.22 4.50
CA ARG A 24 -12.90 -8.50 4.05
C ARG A 24 -11.81 -8.30 3.00
N VAL A 25 -12.00 -7.38 2.05
CA VAL A 25 -10.96 -7.04 1.06
C VAL A 25 -9.71 -6.56 1.78
N THR A 26 -9.85 -5.67 2.75
CA THR A 26 -8.72 -5.17 3.56
C THR A 26 -8.00 -6.30 4.30
N ALA A 27 -8.72 -7.17 5.00
CA ALA A 27 -8.12 -8.28 5.75
C ALA A 27 -7.39 -9.28 4.84
N ILE A 28 -8.00 -9.66 3.72
CA ILE A 28 -7.39 -10.56 2.72
C ILE A 28 -6.13 -9.92 2.13
N SER A 29 -6.20 -8.66 1.75
CA SER A 29 -5.10 -7.91 1.12
C SER A 29 -3.90 -7.77 2.06
N VAL A 30 -4.15 -7.41 3.33
CA VAL A 30 -3.08 -7.33 4.35
C VAL A 30 -2.50 -8.72 4.65
N GLY A 31 -3.33 -9.77 4.68
CA GLY A 31 -2.87 -11.14 4.78
C GLY A 31 -1.99 -11.59 3.61
N MET A 32 -2.33 -11.21 2.39
CA MET A 32 -1.51 -11.48 1.19
C MET A 32 -0.16 -10.77 1.26
N THR A 33 -0.13 -9.50 1.69
CA THR A 33 1.14 -8.77 1.85
C THR A 33 1.98 -9.34 2.99
N ALA A 34 1.36 -9.77 4.10
CA ALA A 34 2.06 -10.45 5.21
C ALA A 34 2.70 -11.76 4.75
N ALA A 35 1.95 -12.61 4.03
CA ALA A 35 2.46 -13.86 3.46
C ALA A 35 3.62 -13.60 2.47
N ALA A 36 3.51 -12.59 1.64
CA ALA A 36 4.54 -12.22 0.69
C ALA A 36 5.82 -11.73 1.37
N LEU A 37 5.72 -10.88 2.41
CA LEU A 37 6.87 -10.43 3.20
C LEU A 37 7.55 -11.59 3.92
N PHE A 38 6.77 -12.52 4.47
CA PHE A 38 7.32 -13.75 5.02
C PHE A 38 8.02 -14.58 3.95
N GLY A 39 7.41 -14.71 2.77
CA GLY A 39 8.01 -15.36 1.60
C GLY A 39 9.34 -14.72 1.18
N PHE A 40 9.43 -13.39 1.18
CA PHE A 40 10.70 -12.70 0.96
C PHE A 40 11.75 -13.08 2.01
N SER A 41 11.35 -13.21 3.28
CA SER A 41 12.27 -13.55 4.38
C SER A 41 12.89 -14.95 4.29
N ILE A 42 12.27 -15.87 3.56
CA ILE A 42 12.76 -17.24 3.35
C ILE A 42 13.33 -17.47 1.94
N SER A 43 13.27 -16.44 1.08
CA SER A 43 13.75 -16.55 -0.30
C SER A 43 15.27 -16.57 -0.34
N THR A 44 15.83 -17.55 -1.04
CA THR A 44 17.26 -17.72 -1.26
C THR A 44 17.69 -17.39 -2.70
N GLN A 45 16.73 -17.28 -3.61
CA GLN A 45 16.97 -17.04 -5.03
C GLN A 45 16.10 -15.89 -5.55
N PHE A 46 16.60 -15.17 -6.54
CA PHE A 46 15.92 -14.01 -7.13
C PHE A 46 14.53 -14.34 -7.68
N TRP A 47 14.36 -15.47 -8.35
CA TRP A 47 13.05 -15.84 -8.89
C TRP A 47 11.99 -16.10 -7.82
N MET A 48 12.39 -16.54 -6.62
CA MET A 48 11.46 -16.67 -5.48
C MET A 48 10.94 -15.30 -5.04
N LEU A 49 11.80 -14.28 -5.02
CA LEU A 49 11.37 -12.90 -4.76
C LEU A 49 10.37 -12.42 -5.82
N CYS A 50 10.61 -12.74 -7.09
CA CYS A 50 9.67 -12.42 -8.18
C CYS A 50 8.31 -13.09 -7.98
N LEU A 51 8.28 -14.35 -7.52
CA LEU A 51 7.05 -15.08 -7.25
C LEU A 51 6.25 -14.44 -6.11
N TRP A 52 6.91 -14.13 -4.99
CA TRP A 52 6.27 -13.47 -3.84
C TRP A 52 5.89 -12.01 -4.12
N ALA A 53 6.51 -11.37 -5.10
CA ALA A 53 6.15 -10.02 -5.53
C ALA A 53 4.74 -9.93 -6.14
N ILE A 54 4.20 -11.05 -6.66
CA ILE A 54 2.84 -11.11 -7.21
C ILE A 54 1.77 -10.89 -6.12
N PRO A 55 1.66 -11.76 -5.09
CA PRO A 55 0.68 -11.55 -4.04
C PRO A 55 0.93 -10.26 -3.26
N TYR A 56 2.16 -9.80 -3.13
CA TYR A 56 2.46 -8.51 -2.52
C TYR A 56 1.81 -7.36 -3.28
N GLY A 57 2.03 -7.27 -4.59
CA GLY A 57 1.46 -6.21 -5.41
C GLY A 57 -0.07 -6.25 -5.47
N LEU A 58 -0.65 -7.44 -5.61
CA LEU A 58 -2.11 -7.62 -5.62
C LEU A 58 -2.75 -7.18 -4.29
N GLY A 59 -2.16 -7.54 -3.16
CA GLY A 59 -2.62 -7.11 -1.85
C GLY A 59 -2.49 -5.59 -1.65
N ALA A 60 -1.32 -5.03 -1.94
CA ALA A 60 -1.06 -3.60 -1.74
C ALA A 60 -2.03 -2.70 -2.52
N GLY A 61 -2.29 -2.98 -3.79
CA GLY A 61 -3.18 -2.16 -4.60
C GLY A 61 -4.66 -2.26 -4.18
N SER A 62 -5.11 -3.44 -3.80
CA SER A 62 -6.51 -3.62 -3.37
C SER A 62 -6.79 -2.93 -2.04
N VAL A 63 -5.89 -3.01 -1.06
CA VAL A 63 -6.10 -2.36 0.25
C VAL A 63 -6.08 -0.85 0.13
N ASP A 64 -5.15 -0.30 -0.63
CA ASP A 64 -5.04 1.14 -0.82
C ASP A 64 -6.31 1.72 -1.45
N ALA A 65 -6.74 1.19 -2.59
CA ALA A 65 -7.94 1.65 -3.25
C ALA A 65 -9.21 1.45 -2.40
N ALA A 66 -9.33 0.32 -1.70
CA ALA A 66 -10.50 0.02 -0.87
C ALA A 66 -10.63 0.96 0.33
N LEU A 67 -9.53 1.22 1.06
CA LEU A 67 -9.53 2.10 2.23
C LEU A 67 -9.72 3.57 1.85
N ASN A 68 -9.06 4.04 0.80
CA ASN A 68 -9.23 5.41 0.31
C ASN A 68 -10.69 5.67 -0.08
N ASN A 69 -11.31 4.74 -0.83
CA ASN A 69 -12.71 4.86 -1.22
C ASN A 69 -13.64 4.81 0.01
N TYR A 70 -13.40 3.89 0.95
CA TYR A 70 -14.21 3.76 2.15
C TYR A 70 -14.15 5.03 3.01
N VAL A 71 -12.95 5.57 3.24
CA VAL A 71 -12.77 6.81 4.02
C VAL A 71 -13.40 8.01 3.29
N ALA A 72 -13.25 8.11 1.97
CA ALA A 72 -13.85 9.19 1.19
C ALA A 72 -15.39 9.20 1.28
N LEU A 73 -16.02 8.03 1.31
CA LEU A 73 -17.49 7.91 1.33
C LEU A 73 -18.10 8.03 2.73
N HIS A 74 -17.37 7.60 3.79
CA HIS A 74 -17.96 7.45 5.13
C HIS A 74 -17.42 8.42 6.16
N TYR A 75 -16.32 9.14 5.87
CA TYR A 75 -15.63 9.97 6.84
C TYR A 75 -15.35 11.39 6.30
N ARG A 76 -14.97 12.29 7.20
CA ARG A 76 -14.59 13.68 6.86
C ARG A 76 -13.16 13.71 6.29
N SER A 77 -12.83 14.72 5.49
CA SER A 77 -11.50 14.92 4.88
C SER A 77 -10.32 14.77 5.84
N ARG A 78 -10.46 15.20 7.11
CA ARG A 78 -9.42 15.03 8.13
C ARG A 78 -8.98 13.58 8.36
N HIS A 79 -9.90 12.62 8.21
CA HIS A 79 -9.59 11.20 8.38
C HIS A 79 -8.81 10.65 7.18
N MET A 80 -9.04 11.20 6.00
CA MET A 80 -8.22 10.93 4.83
C MET A 80 -6.78 11.42 5.06
N SER A 81 -6.62 12.62 5.62
CA SER A 81 -5.29 13.14 5.97
C SER A 81 -4.57 12.26 7.01
N TRP A 82 -5.32 11.72 7.99
CA TRP A 82 -4.74 10.78 8.95
C TRP A 82 -4.33 9.45 8.32
N LEU A 83 -5.11 8.94 7.37
CA LEU A 83 -4.77 7.74 6.62
C LEU A 83 -3.43 7.91 5.91
N HIS A 84 -3.25 9.02 5.20
CA HIS A 84 -2.00 9.33 4.51
C HIS A 84 -0.84 9.63 5.48
N CYS A 85 -1.10 10.24 6.63
CA CYS A 85 -0.10 10.43 7.68
C CYS A 85 0.42 9.08 8.20
N MET A 86 -0.47 8.11 8.44
CA MET A 86 -0.07 6.75 8.86
C MET A 86 0.74 6.04 7.77
N TRP A 87 0.40 6.26 6.50
CA TRP A 87 1.20 5.78 5.37
C TRP A 87 2.63 6.37 5.41
N GLY A 88 2.76 7.69 5.59
CA GLY A 88 4.05 8.37 5.72
C GLY A 88 4.89 7.83 6.89
N ILE A 89 4.28 7.59 8.05
CA ILE A 89 4.97 6.97 9.19
C ILE A 89 5.46 5.56 8.82
N GLY A 90 4.64 4.77 8.14
CA GLY A 90 5.01 3.42 7.70
C GLY A 90 6.21 3.42 6.75
N THR A 91 6.22 4.33 5.77
CA THR A 91 7.32 4.47 4.81
C THR A 91 8.62 4.94 5.46
N MET A 92 8.55 5.75 6.50
CA MET A 92 9.70 6.17 7.29
C MET A 92 10.24 5.04 8.19
N VAL A 93 9.37 4.32 8.88
CA VAL A 93 9.77 3.28 9.87
C VAL A 93 10.34 2.04 9.17
N SER A 94 9.81 1.64 8.03
CA SER A 94 10.22 0.40 7.37
C SER A 94 11.70 0.36 6.96
N PRO A 95 12.29 1.40 6.33
CA PRO A 95 13.73 1.46 6.07
C PRO A 95 14.58 1.50 7.34
N MET A 96 14.08 2.14 8.42
CA MET A 96 14.79 2.18 9.71
C MET A 96 14.92 0.78 10.32
N VAL A 97 13.85 -0.03 10.29
CA VAL A 97 13.88 -1.42 10.75
C VAL A 97 14.89 -2.24 9.95
N MET A 98 14.90 -2.08 8.63
CA MET A 98 15.86 -2.77 7.77
C MET A 98 17.30 -2.29 8.02
N GLY A 99 17.49 -0.97 8.12
CA GLY A 99 18.78 -0.36 8.43
C GLY A 99 19.35 -0.86 9.77
N ALA A 100 18.52 -0.87 10.83
CA ALA A 100 18.93 -1.40 12.13
C ALA A 100 19.34 -2.87 12.06
N ALA A 101 18.58 -3.71 11.33
CA ALA A 101 18.93 -5.11 11.14
C ALA A 101 20.32 -5.26 10.47
N LEU A 102 20.58 -4.49 9.42
CA LEU A 102 21.87 -4.55 8.68
C LEU A 102 23.02 -3.99 9.52
N THR A 103 22.83 -2.90 10.25
CA THR A 103 23.85 -2.30 11.13
C THR A 103 24.30 -3.24 12.25
N HIS A 104 23.39 -4.03 12.79
CA HIS A 104 23.73 -5.06 13.78
C HIS A 104 24.30 -6.34 13.16
N GLY A 105 24.68 -6.33 11.88
CA GLY A 105 25.26 -7.49 11.19
C GLY A 105 24.28 -8.62 10.92
N MET A 106 22.98 -8.37 11.07
CA MET A 106 21.94 -9.36 10.76
C MET A 106 21.70 -9.42 9.25
N HIS A 107 21.27 -10.58 8.78
CA HIS A 107 20.92 -10.75 7.38
C HIS A 107 19.62 -9.97 7.03
N TRP A 108 19.52 -9.45 5.81
CA TRP A 108 18.35 -8.67 5.34
C TRP A 108 17.00 -9.39 5.52
N THR A 109 17.00 -10.71 5.54
CA THR A 109 15.80 -11.53 5.79
C THR A 109 15.19 -11.28 7.17
N VAL A 110 16.00 -10.86 8.17
CA VAL A 110 15.53 -10.57 9.52
C VAL A 110 14.65 -9.32 9.51
N GLY A 111 15.02 -8.28 8.76
CA GLY A 111 14.20 -7.08 8.58
C GLY A 111 12.84 -7.41 7.97
N TYR A 112 12.80 -8.19 6.88
CA TYR A 112 11.54 -8.64 6.29
C TYR A 112 10.70 -9.48 7.24
N ARG A 113 11.33 -10.35 8.04
CA ARG A 113 10.64 -11.19 9.03
C ARG A 113 10.00 -10.36 10.13
N ALA A 114 10.68 -9.33 10.63
CA ALA A 114 10.14 -8.42 11.63
C ALA A 114 8.90 -7.68 11.11
N ILE A 115 8.97 -7.14 9.90
CA ILE A 115 7.82 -6.46 9.27
C ILE A 115 6.69 -7.46 8.97
N ALA A 116 7.00 -8.67 8.52
CA ALA A 116 6.01 -9.72 8.27
C ALA A 116 5.25 -10.10 9.55
N LEU A 117 5.93 -10.25 10.68
CA LEU A 117 5.29 -10.53 11.97
C LEU A 117 4.33 -9.42 12.40
N PHE A 118 4.73 -8.16 12.22
CA PHE A 118 3.85 -7.03 12.46
C PHE A 118 2.61 -7.05 11.55
N GLN A 119 2.79 -7.36 10.27
CA GLN A 119 1.69 -7.50 9.31
C GLN A 119 0.75 -8.67 9.64
N VAL A 120 1.28 -9.79 10.12
CA VAL A 120 0.47 -10.93 10.60
C VAL A 120 -0.39 -10.51 11.79
N LEU A 121 0.20 -9.81 12.77
CA LEU A 121 -0.53 -9.28 13.92
C LEU A 121 -1.66 -8.34 13.46
N LEU A 122 -1.35 -7.43 12.54
CA LEU A 122 -2.35 -6.53 11.96
C LEU A 122 -3.45 -7.29 11.23
N THR A 123 -3.11 -8.34 10.49
CA THR A 123 -4.09 -9.20 9.82
C THR A 123 -5.04 -9.86 10.83
N VAL A 124 -4.51 -10.37 11.93
CA VAL A 124 -5.33 -10.95 13.01
C VAL A 124 -6.28 -9.90 13.59
N VAL A 125 -5.78 -8.70 13.90
CA VAL A 125 -6.60 -7.59 14.40
C VAL A 125 -7.72 -7.25 13.39
N LEU A 126 -7.41 -7.17 12.11
CA LEU A 126 -8.40 -6.90 11.06
C LEU A 126 -9.46 -8.00 10.97
N VAL A 127 -9.06 -9.26 11.02
CA VAL A 127 -10.00 -10.40 10.99
C VAL A 127 -10.92 -10.37 12.21
N VAL A 128 -10.39 -10.14 13.41
CA VAL A 128 -11.18 -10.02 14.64
C VAL A 128 -12.12 -8.81 14.59
N SER A 129 -11.69 -7.72 13.94
CA SER A 129 -12.50 -6.51 13.79
C SER A 129 -13.59 -6.60 12.69
N LEU A 130 -13.60 -7.64 11.86
CA LEU A 130 -14.58 -7.78 10.77
C LEU A 130 -16.04 -7.54 11.18
N PRO A 131 -16.52 -7.99 12.35
CA PRO A 131 -17.89 -7.71 12.79
C PRO A 131 -18.20 -6.23 13.02
N LEU A 132 -17.14 -5.40 13.25
CA LEU A 132 -17.28 -3.97 13.47
C LEU A 132 -17.38 -3.18 12.15
N TRP A 133 -16.94 -3.76 11.03
CA TRP A 133 -17.08 -3.21 9.69
C TRP A 133 -18.51 -3.42 9.17
N LYS A 134 -19.48 -2.91 9.93
CA LYS A 134 -20.87 -2.91 9.44
C LYS A 134 -20.91 -1.96 8.25
N GLU A 135 -20.99 -2.54 7.07
CA GLU A 135 -21.55 -1.81 5.94
C GLU A 135 -22.91 -1.32 6.45
N ARG A 136 -23.10 -0.02 6.52
CA ARG A 136 -24.44 0.53 6.58
C ARG A 136 -25.11 0.12 5.27
N ARG A 137 -25.67 -1.08 5.26
CA ARG A 137 -26.77 -1.37 4.35
C ARG A 137 -27.76 -0.27 4.62
N THR A 138 -27.92 0.60 3.66
CA THR A 138 -28.92 1.66 3.69
C THR A 138 -30.25 0.96 3.91
N GLU A 139 -30.76 0.95 5.15
CA GLU A 139 -32.15 0.59 5.49
C GLU A 139 -33.09 1.72 5.03
N SER A 140 -32.83 2.29 3.89
CA SER A 140 -33.72 3.17 3.20
C SER A 140 -34.25 2.38 2.02
N GLY A 141 -35.46 1.85 2.17
CA GLY A 141 -36.23 1.21 1.11
C GLY A 141 -36.65 2.14 -0.03
N THR A 142 -35.83 3.07 -0.38
CA THR A 142 -35.80 3.81 -1.62
C THR A 142 -34.67 3.23 -2.46
N GLU A 143 -35.03 2.62 -3.57
CA GLU A 143 -34.14 2.29 -4.68
C GLU A 143 -33.49 3.56 -5.24
N GLU A 144 -32.63 4.22 -4.45
CA GLU A 144 -31.61 5.08 -5.04
C GLU A 144 -30.65 4.12 -5.74
N THR A 145 -30.81 4.04 -7.05
CA THR A 145 -29.92 3.37 -7.99
C THR A 145 -28.48 3.62 -7.52
N ALA A 146 -27.83 2.57 -6.98
CA ALA A 146 -26.44 2.64 -6.57
C ALA A 146 -25.67 3.31 -7.70
N PRO A 147 -24.90 4.39 -7.44
CA PRO A 147 -24.23 5.13 -8.49
C PRO A 147 -23.44 4.15 -9.35
N GLN A 148 -23.83 4.02 -10.61
CA GLN A 148 -23.15 3.14 -11.55
C GLN A 148 -21.70 3.57 -11.61
N ALA A 149 -20.77 2.62 -11.40
CA ALA A 149 -19.34 2.90 -11.56
C ALA A 149 -19.10 3.47 -12.96
N LEU A 150 -18.59 4.68 -13.00
CA LEU A 150 -18.25 5.33 -14.26
C LEU A 150 -17.16 4.51 -14.97
N SER A 151 -17.32 4.31 -16.27
CA SER A 151 -16.25 3.74 -17.08
C SER A 151 -15.05 4.70 -17.11
N LEU A 152 -13.84 4.19 -17.32
CA LEU A 152 -12.64 5.02 -17.41
C LEU A 152 -12.80 6.15 -18.46
N ARG A 153 -13.47 5.87 -19.58
CA ARG A 153 -13.74 6.88 -20.59
C ARG A 153 -14.63 8.01 -20.08
N GLN A 154 -15.62 7.71 -19.27
CA GLN A 154 -16.48 8.71 -18.65
C GLN A 154 -15.75 9.52 -17.57
N VAL A 155 -14.87 8.87 -16.78
CA VAL A 155 -14.01 9.57 -15.83
C VAL A 155 -13.09 10.57 -16.54
N PHE A 156 -12.44 10.18 -17.65
CA PHE A 156 -11.62 11.09 -18.45
C PHE A 156 -12.40 12.23 -19.13
N ALA A 157 -13.71 12.08 -19.26
CA ALA A 157 -14.57 13.12 -19.83
C ALA A 157 -15.04 14.15 -18.77
N LEU A 158 -14.83 13.89 -17.48
CA LEU A 158 -15.18 14.83 -16.42
C LEU A 158 -14.26 16.07 -16.48
N PRO A 159 -14.80 17.29 -16.36
CA PRO A 159 -14.00 18.50 -16.31
C PRO A 159 -13.00 18.46 -15.13
N GLY A 160 -11.73 18.74 -15.38
CA GLY A 160 -10.67 18.75 -14.38
C GLY A 160 -10.09 17.38 -14.02
N ALA A 161 -10.72 16.26 -14.43
CA ALA A 161 -10.25 14.92 -14.06
C ALA A 161 -8.88 14.60 -14.65
N ARG A 162 -8.62 14.99 -15.91
CA ARG A 162 -7.34 14.74 -16.58
C ARG A 162 -6.21 15.50 -15.91
N GLU A 163 -6.44 16.75 -15.55
CA GLU A 163 -5.48 17.62 -14.89
C GLU A 163 -5.11 17.08 -13.51
N VAL A 164 -6.11 16.67 -12.72
CA VAL A 164 -5.89 16.05 -11.40
C VAL A 164 -5.12 14.74 -11.54
N MET A 165 -5.48 13.89 -12.50
CA MET A 165 -4.77 12.62 -12.74
C MET A 165 -3.33 12.86 -13.19
N LEU A 166 -3.07 13.86 -14.04
CA LEU A 166 -1.72 14.22 -14.47
C LEU A 166 -0.89 14.77 -13.30
N CYS A 167 -1.45 15.66 -12.51
CA CYS A 167 -0.78 16.18 -11.30
C CYS A 167 -0.43 15.06 -10.33
N PHE A 168 -1.36 14.15 -10.08
CA PHE A 168 -1.12 13.00 -9.21
C PHE A 168 -0.06 12.04 -9.76
N PHE A 169 -0.09 11.79 -11.08
CA PHE A 169 0.95 11.02 -11.76
C PHE A 169 2.34 11.64 -11.58
N CYS A 170 2.48 12.95 -11.80
CA CYS A 170 3.76 13.66 -11.64
C CYS A 170 4.24 13.61 -10.19
N TYR A 171 3.33 13.78 -9.21
CA TYR A 171 3.63 13.65 -7.80
C TYR A 171 4.15 12.26 -7.45
N CYS A 172 3.41 11.21 -7.82
CA CYS A 172 3.82 9.82 -7.56
C CYS A 172 5.14 9.46 -8.26
N ALA A 173 5.37 9.95 -9.48
CA ALA A 173 6.62 9.72 -10.20
C ALA A 173 7.83 10.32 -9.49
N LEU A 174 7.69 11.56 -9.01
CA LEU A 174 8.74 12.25 -8.24
C LEU A 174 9.01 11.53 -6.93
N GLU A 175 7.98 11.21 -6.17
CA GLU A 175 8.08 10.54 -4.88
C GLU A 175 8.72 9.15 -5.01
N THR A 176 8.26 8.35 -5.95
CA THR A 176 8.82 7.02 -6.21
C THR A 176 10.28 7.09 -6.67
N THR A 177 10.60 8.04 -7.54
CA THR A 177 11.99 8.23 -8.02
C THR A 177 12.91 8.61 -6.87
N ALA A 178 12.51 9.57 -6.03
CA ALA A 178 13.30 9.97 -4.87
C ALA A 178 13.46 8.79 -3.89
N GLY A 179 12.38 8.12 -3.52
CA GLY A 179 12.43 7.00 -2.59
C GLY A 179 13.30 5.83 -3.05
N LEU A 180 13.27 5.48 -4.35
CA LEU A 180 14.05 4.37 -4.90
C LEU A 180 15.53 4.72 -5.08
N TRP A 181 15.85 5.93 -5.48
CA TRP A 181 17.19 6.28 -5.95
C TRP A 181 18.01 7.15 -5.00
N ALA A 182 17.38 7.83 -4.02
CA ALA A 182 18.08 8.76 -3.13
C ALA A 182 19.26 8.09 -2.39
N SER A 183 19.02 6.94 -1.76
CA SER A 183 20.05 6.22 -1.03
C SER A 183 21.19 5.76 -1.95
N SER A 184 20.86 5.20 -3.12
CA SER A 184 21.85 4.77 -4.11
C SER A 184 22.66 5.94 -4.65
N TYR A 185 22.02 7.07 -4.94
CA TYR A 185 22.69 8.29 -5.39
C TYR A 185 23.65 8.83 -4.34
N LEU A 186 23.23 8.92 -3.08
CA LEU A 186 24.09 9.39 -1.99
C LEU A 186 25.30 8.49 -1.79
N THR A 187 25.11 7.18 -1.85
CA THR A 187 26.20 6.22 -1.66
C THR A 187 27.15 6.19 -2.85
N LEU A 188 26.63 6.02 -4.07
CA LEU A 188 27.46 5.79 -5.25
C LEU A 188 28.06 7.08 -5.83
N SER A 189 27.32 8.20 -5.79
CA SER A 189 27.75 9.46 -6.41
C SER A 189 28.35 10.46 -5.42
N ARG A 190 27.98 10.38 -4.14
CA ARG A 190 28.46 11.32 -3.10
C ARG A 190 29.35 10.66 -2.06
N GLY A 191 29.59 9.36 -2.11
CA GLY A 191 30.46 8.64 -1.19
C GLY A 191 29.94 8.59 0.26
N VAL A 192 28.64 8.86 0.48
CA VAL A 192 28.02 8.80 1.81
C VAL A 192 27.91 7.34 2.24
N ALA A 193 28.21 7.04 3.51
CA ALA A 193 28.05 5.70 4.04
C ALA A 193 26.60 5.20 3.85
N ALA A 194 26.41 3.94 3.45
CA ALA A 194 25.10 3.38 3.09
C ALA A 194 24.04 3.54 4.20
N GLU A 195 24.45 3.42 5.46
CA GLU A 195 23.61 3.62 6.64
C GLU A 195 23.10 5.06 6.74
N THR A 196 24.00 6.04 6.60
CA THR A 196 23.65 7.46 6.61
C THR A 196 22.78 7.81 5.41
N ALA A 197 23.09 7.27 4.24
CA ALA A 197 22.29 7.45 3.04
C ALA A 197 20.86 6.90 3.18
N ALA A 198 20.70 5.73 3.79
CA ALA A 198 19.40 5.15 4.09
C ALA A 198 18.60 5.99 5.09
N SER A 199 19.27 6.52 6.13
CA SER A 199 18.65 7.41 7.12
C SER A 199 18.18 8.72 6.47
N PHE A 200 18.96 9.34 5.59
CA PHE A 200 18.52 10.52 4.85
C PHE A 200 17.38 10.22 3.89
N ALA A 201 17.40 9.09 3.22
CA ALA A 201 16.31 8.68 2.34
C ALA A 201 15.00 8.45 3.12
N SER A 202 15.06 7.96 4.36
CA SER A 202 13.88 7.77 5.21
C SER A 202 13.26 9.09 5.70
N LEU A 203 14.04 10.17 5.77
CA LEU A 203 13.55 11.51 6.15
C LEU A 203 12.81 12.23 5.01
N PHE A 204 12.84 11.67 3.80
CA PHE A 204 12.13 12.23 2.65
C PHE A 204 10.60 12.11 2.80
N TYR A 205 10.13 11.11 3.53
CA TYR A 205 8.71 10.86 3.82
C TYR A 205 8.29 11.47 5.17
#